data_5245c9e35b15e7575479e2204522cfc6
#
_entry.id   5245c9e35b15e7575479e2204522cfc6
#
_cell.length_a   1.000
_cell.length_b   1.000
_cell.length_c   1.000
_cell.angle_alpha   90.00
_cell.angle_beta   90.00
_cell.angle_gamma   90.00
#
_symmetry.space_group_name_H-M   'P 1'
#
loop_
_entity.id
_entity.type
_entity.pdbx_description
1 polymer ?
#
loop_
_entity_poly.entity_id
_entity_poly.type
_entity_poly.pdbx_seq_one_letter_code
_entity_poly.pdbx_strand_id
1 'polypeptide(L)' 'MRVHELAKKLGMTNAEMMALCDNMGVGVKTHSSTLIEAQADRLERRAIRAGMTREEQPEEVKPV' A
#
# COMPACT_ATOMS: atom_id res chain seq x y z
N MET A 1 -11.37 -0.71 -3.78
CA MET A 1 -10.55 -0.56 -2.55
C MET A 1 -9.60 0.63 -2.75
N ARG A 2 -9.47 1.45 -1.74
CA ARG A 2 -8.56 2.60 -1.81
C ARG A 2 -7.15 2.21 -1.33
N VAL A 3 -6.16 2.97 -1.76
CA VAL A 3 -4.76 2.68 -1.41
C VAL A 3 -4.56 2.59 0.11
N HIS A 4 -5.10 3.54 0.86
CA HIS A 4 -4.94 3.54 2.32
C HIS A 4 -5.64 2.35 2.99
N GLU A 5 -6.74 1.88 2.42
CA GLU A 5 -7.44 0.71 2.93
C GLU A 5 -6.61 -0.55 2.72
N LEU A 6 -5.99 -0.67 1.54
CA LEU A 6 -5.11 -1.78 1.26
C LEU A 6 -3.87 -1.75 2.15
N ALA A 7 -3.29 -0.57 2.35
CA ALA A 7 -2.15 -0.40 3.26
C ALA A 7 -2.50 -0.87 4.67
N LYS A 8 -3.66 -0.48 5.16
CA LYS A 8 -4.14 -0.90 6.48
C LYS A 8 -4.33 -2.42 6.55
N LYS A 9 -4.91 -3.00 5.51
CA LYS A 9 -5.13 -4.44 5.42
C LYS A 9 -3.82 -5.22 5.48
N LEU A 10 -2.80 -4.71 4.82
CA LEU A 10 -1.49 -5.36 4.74
C LEU A 10 -0.54 -4.97 5.87
N GLY A 11 -0.96 -4.06 6.73
CA GLY A 11 -0.11 -3.55 7.81
C GLY A 11 1.03 -2.67 7.32
N MET A 12 0.85 -2.00 6.20
CA MET A 12 1.85 -1.11 5.61
C MET A 12 1.48 0.34 5.88
N THR A 13 2.49 1.21 5.88
CA THR A 13 2.24 2.65 5.93
C THR A 13 1.76 3.14 4.58
N ASN A 14 1.11 4.30 4.55
CA ASN A 14 0.68 4.91 3.29
C ASN A 14 1.88 5.19 2.38
N ALA A 15 2.99 5.64 2.96
CA ALA A 15 4.22 5.92 2.22
C ALA A 15 4.78 4.64 1.57
N GLU A 16 4.81 3.54 2.30
CA GLU A 16 5.25 2.24 1.77
C GLU A 16 4.34 1.78 0.63
N MET A 17 3.04 1.91 0.81
CA MET A 17 2.08 1.52 -0.22
C MET A 17 2.22 2.38 -1.47
N MET A 18 2.42 3.69 -1.31
CA MET A 18 2.64 4.58 -2.45
C MET A 18 3.91 4.23 -3.21
N ALA A 19 4.99 3.92 -2.49
CA ALA A 19 6.23 3.49 -3.11
C ALA A 19 6.05 2.16 -3.88
N LEU A 20 5.29 1.24 -3.32
CA LEU A 20 4.99 -0.04 -3.97
C LEU A 20 4.18 0.18 -5.25
N CYS A 21 3.19 1.05 -5.20
CA CYS A 21 2.40 1.41 -6.37
C CYS A 21 3.27 1.96 -7.48
N ASP A 22 4.18 2.86 -7.14
CA ASP A 22 5.12 3.45 -8.09
C ASP A 22 6.02 2.39 -8.72
N ASN A 23 6.55 1.48 -7.91
CA ASN A 23 7.38 0.38 -8.39
C ASN A 23 6.65 -0.54 -9.36
N MET A 24 5.38 -0.75 -9.14
CA MET A 24 4.57 -1.64 -9.98
C MET A 24 3.94 -0.93 -11.18
N GLY A 25 4.17 0.37 -11.30
CA GLY A 25 3.60 1.16 -12.38
C GLY A 25 2.11 1.43 -12.21
N VAL A 26 1.61 1.34 -10.98
CA VAL A 26 0.22 1.67 -10.67
C VAL A 26 0.12 3.19 -10.53
N GLY A 27 -0.63 3.82 -11.41
CA GLY A 27 -0.74 5.29 -11.47
C GLY A 27 -1.65 5.87 -10.41
N VAL A 28 -1.22 5.87 -9.15
CA VAL A 28 -1.96 6.51 -8.08
C VAL A 28 -1.29 7.82 -7.71
N LYS A 29 -2.09 8.84 -7.45
CA LYS A 29 -1.58 10.18 -7.10
C LYS A 29 -1.51 10.37 -5.58
N THR A 30 -2.42 9.77 -4.85
CA THR A 30 -2.50 9.90 -3.39
C THR A 30 -2.92 8.58 -2.78
N HIS A 31 -2.74 8.45 -1.46
CA HIS A 31 -3.22 7.29 -0.71
C HIS A 31 -4.74 7.17 -0.70
N SER A 32 -5.46 8.21 -1.13
CA SER A 32 -6.92 8.18 -1.27
C SER A 32 -7.38 7.68 -2.63
N SER A 33 -6.47 7.44 -3.56
CA SER A 33 -6.81 6.94 -4.89
C SER A 33 -7.47 5.57 -4.79
N THR A 34 -8.49 5.35 -5.63
CA THR A 34 -9.19 4.08 -5.68
C THR A 34 -8.42 3.10 -6.57
N LEU A 35 -8.28 1.88 -6.08
CA LEU A 35 -7.67 0.79 -6.82
C LEU A 35 -8.77 -0.14 -7.33
N ILE A 36 -8.61 -0.65 -8.54
CA ILE A 36 -9.45 -1.74 -9.02
C ILE A 36 -8.99 -3.03 -8.35
N GLU A 37 -9.86 -4.01 -8.29
CA GLU A 37 -9.58 -5.28 -7.62
C GLU A 37 -8.30 -5.96 -8.12
N ALA A 38 -8.10 -5.98 -9.43
CA ALA A 38 -6.91 -6.57 -10.03
C ALA A 38 -5.62 -5.88 -9.58
N GLN A 39 -5.62 -4.56 -9.45
CA GLN A 39 -4.47 -3.81 -8.98
C GLN A 39 -4.23 -4.08 -7.49
N ALA A 40 -5.28 -4.08 -6.70
CA ALA A 40 -5.19 -4.35 -5.28
C ALA A 40 -4.61 -5.75 -5.02
N ASP A 41 -5.06 -6.74 -5.77
CA ASP A 41 -4.57 -8.11 -5.66
C ASP A 41 -3.07 -8.20 -5.98
N ARG A 42 -2.64 -7.55 -7.05
CA ARG A 42 -1.22 -7.52 -7.42
C ARG A 42 -0.35 -6.86 -6.35
N LEU A 43 -0.81 -5.75 -5.83
CA LEU A 43 -0.09 -5.03 -4.77
C LEU A 43 0.01 -5.88 -3.51
N GLU A 44 -1.07 -6.54 -3.15
CA GLU A 44 -1.09 -7.44 -1.99
C GLU A 44 -0.09 -8.58 -2.16
N ARG A 45 -0.11 -9.24 -3.29
CA ARG A 45 0.83 -10.34 -3.58
C ARG A 45 2.27 -9.87 -3.56
N ARG A 46 2.52 -8.71 -4.16
CA ARG A 46 3.88 -8.14 -4.18
C ARG A 46 4.36 -7.80 -2.78
N ALA A 47 3.50 -7.20 -1.97
CA ALA A 47 3.83 -6.84 -0.60
C ALA A 47 4.16 -8.09 0.24
N ILE A 48 3.37 -9.13 0.10
CA ILE A 48 3.62 -10.40 0.80
C ILE A 48 4.96 -10.99 0.37
N ARG A 49 5.22 -11.02 -0.92
CA ARG A 49 6.45 -11.56 -1.48
C ARG A 49 7.68 -10.78 -1.04
N ALA A 50 7.55 -9.48 -0.96
CA ALA A 50 8.64 -8.59 -0.54
C ALA A 50 8.84 -8.56 0.98
N GLY A 51 7.94 -9.20 1.74
CA GLY A 51 8.00 -9.20 3.19
C GLY A 51 7.64 -7.86 3.82
N MET A 52 6.83 -7.06 3.14
CA MET A 52 6.43 -5.74 3.60
C MET A 52 5.17 -5.75 4.47
N THR A 53 4.49 -6.89 4.53
CA THR A 53 3.25 -7.01 5.29
C THR A 53 3.51 -7.19 6.78
N ARG A 54 2.59 -6.66 7.61
CA ARG A 54 2.63 -6.78 9.06
C ARG A 54 1.22 -7.09 9.56
N GLU A 55 1.11 -7.53 10.80
CA GLU A 55 -0.19 -7.78 11.41
C GLU A 55 -0.97 -6.49 11.63
N GLU A 56 -0.29 -5.42 11.98
CA GLU A 56 -0.89 -4.13 12.23
C GLU A 56 -0.14 -3.04 11.46
N GLN A 57 -0.88 -2.04 11.02
CA GLN A 57 -0.29 -0.89 10.38
C GLN A 57 0.56 -0.12 11.40
N PRO A 58 1.84 0.12 11.13
CA PRO A 58 2.67 0.89 12.04
C PRO A 58 2.22 2.34 12.06
N GLU A 59 2.40 2.98 13.20
CA GLU A 59 2.13 4.40 13.32
C GLU A 59 3.13 5.18 12.45
N GLU A 60 2.61 6.00 11.56
CA GLU A 60 3.47 6.85 10.74
C GLU A 60 4.04 7.97 11.60
N VAL A 61 5.35 7.93 11.80
CA VAL A 61 6.05 9.02 12.47
C VAL A 61 6.31 10.10 11.44
N LYS A 62 5.56 11.18 11.55
CA LYS A 62 5.82 12.33 10.69
C LYS A 62 7.05 13.06 11.22
N PRO A 63 8.00 13.38 10.36
CA PRO A 63 9.12 14.21 10.79
C PRO A 63 8.59 15.58 11.23
N VAL A 64 9.06 16.00 12.35
CA VAL A 64 8.66 17.30 12.91
C VAL A 64 9.44 18.41 12.21
#